data_04c5e898f95a12dfb3e9eb605e13a75f
#
_entry.id   04c5e898f95a12dfb3e9eb605e13a75f
#
_cell.length_a   1.000
_cell.length_b   1.000
_cell.length_c   1.000
_cell.angle_alpha   90.00
_cell.angle_beta   90.00
_cell.angle_gamma   90.00
#
_symmetry.space_group_name_H-M   'P 1'
#
loop_
_entity.id
_entity.type
_entity.pdbx_description
1 polymer ?
#
loop_
_entity_poly.entity_id
_entity_poly.type
_entity_poly.pdbx_seq_one_letter_code
_entity_poly.pdbx_strand_id
1 'polypeptide(L)'
;MNDSSKEKPLMKLTSKQKPIFISILINILLPFLIKPFATKIQIKPPNGAGSLKFFDQVMHMFVHHAQVPIASSLIVAIIVAASNDLVKYF
;
A
#
# COMPACT_ATOMS: atom_id res chain seq x y z
N MET A 1 5.80 -4.26 -28.63
CA MET A 1 5.36 -3.71 -28.35
C MET A 1 4.45 -3.50 -27.85
N ASN A 2 4.29 -3.25 -27.31
CA ASN A 2 3.35 -3.08 -27.12
C ASN A 2 2.82 -2.09 -27.43
N ASP A 3 2.58 -2.05 -27.61
CA ASP A 3 1.78 -1.31 -28.41
C ASP A 3 0.67 -0.72 -27.60
N SER A 4 0.70 0.57 -27.45
CA SER A 4 -0.27 1.26 -26.62
C SER A 4 -1.70 1.10 -27.13
N SER A 5 -1.86 0.83 -28.44
CA SER A 5 -3.19 0.67 -28.98
C SER A 5 -3.90 -0.57 -28.46
N LYS A 6 -3.17 -1.49 -27.88
CA LYS A 6 -3.73 -2.71 -27.28
C LYS A 6 -4.10 -2.52 -25.83
N GLU A 7 -3.70 -1.43 -25.22
CA GLU A 7 -4.03 -1.14 -23.84
C GLU A 7 -5.47 -0.66 -23.73
N LYS A 8 -6.14 -1.12 -22.68
CA LYS A 8 -7.47 -0.60 -22.39
C LYS A 8 -7.34 0.85 -21.92
N PRO A 9 -8.34 1.71 -22.19
CA PRO A 9 -8.26 3.10 -21.75
C PRO A 9 -7.95 3.29 -20.28
N LEU A 10 -8.48 2.42 -19.41
CA LEU A 10 -8.23 2.48 -17.98
C LEU A 10 -6.79 2.17 -17.63
N MET A 11 -6.07 1.48 -18.52
CA MET A 11 -4.71 1.03 -18.26
C MET A 11 -3.68 1.86 -19.00
N LYS A 12 -4.12 2.98 -19.61
CA LYS A 12 -3.19 3.87 -20.30
C LYS A 12 -2.53 4.82 -19.32
N LEU A 13 -1.63 4.28 -18.56
CA LEU A 13 -0.88 5.05 -17.58
C LEU A 13 0.55 5.21 -18.06
N THR A 14 1.16 6.33 -17.70
CA THR A 14 2.58 6.53 -17.99
C THR A 14 3.42 5.56 -17.18
N SER A 15 4.70 5.43 -17.56
CA SER A 15 5.61 4.55 -16.82
C SER A 15 5.78 4.97 -15.36
N LYS A 16 5.58 6.25 -15.05
CA LYS A 16 5.63 6.73 -13.67
C LYS A 16 4.32 6.47 -12.93
N GLN A 17 3.20 6.50 -13.64
CA GLN A 17 1.89 6.31 -13.03
C GLN A 17 1.58 4.84 -12.75
N LYS A 18 2.13 3.93 -13.55
CA LYS A 18 1.85 2.50 -13.37
C LYS A 18 2.24 1.99 -11.98
N PRO A 19 3.47 2.24 -11.49
CA PRO A 19 3.79 1.76 -10.13
C PRO A 19 2.97 2.43 -9.05
N ILE A 20 2.57 3.69 -9.24
CA ILE A 20 1.70 4.38 -8.29
C ILE A 20 0.35 3.67 -8.23
N PHE A 21 -0.25 3.41 -9.38
CA PHE A 21 -1.54 2.73 -9.45
C PHE A 21 -1.47 1.33 -8.87
N ILE A 22 -0.44 0.57 -9.23
CA ILE A 22 -0.24 -0.79 -8.72
C ILE A 22 -0.05 -0.78 -7.21
N SER A 23 0.71 0.16 -6.67
CA SER A 23 0.93 0.24 -5.24
C SER A 23 -0.36 0.54 -4.48
N ILE A 24 -1.24 1.37 -5.05
CA ILE A 24 -2.54 1.64 -4.45
C ILE A 24 -3.38 0.37 -4.42
N LEU A 25 -3.41 -0.38 -5.51
CA LEU A 25 -4.16 -1.64 -5.56
C LEU A 25 -3.66 -2.63 -4.53
N ILE A 26 -2.34 -2.79 -4.43
CA ILE A 26 -1.75 -3.70 -3.44
C ILE A 26 -2.08 -3.21 -2.03
N ASN A 27 -2.01 -1.92 -1.79
CA ASN A 27 -2.30 -1.35 -0.48
C ASN A 27 -3.75 -1.57 -0.06
N ILE A 28 -4.66 -1.67 -1.00
CA ILE A 28 -6.07 -1.93 -0.70
C ILE A 28 -6.30 -3.43 -0.53
N LEU A 29 -5.82 -4.24 -1.46
CA LEU A 29 -6.12 -5.66 -1.50
C LEU A 29 -5.40 -6.45 -0.42
N LEU A 30 -4.10 -6.21 -0.24
CA LEU A 30 -3.29 -6.99 0.68
C LEU A 30 -3.76 -6.86 2.14
N PRO A 31 -4.01 -5.65 2.65
CA PRO A 31 -4.53 -5.52 4.01
C PRO A 31 -5.88 -6.21 4.21
N PHE A 32 -6.76 -6.14 3.22
CA PHE A 32 -8.04 -6.83 3.31
C PHE A 32 -7.89 -8.33 3.42
N LEU A 33 -6.93 -8.90 2.68
CA LEU A 33 -6.67 -10.33 2.73
C LEU A 33 -6.06 -10.76 4.07
N ILE A 34 -5.25 -9.90 4.66
CA ILE A 34 -4.51 -10.23 5.89
C ILE A 34 -5.32 -9.94 7.15
N LYS A 35 -6.17 -8.92 7.12
CA LYS A 35 -6.91 -8.47 8.30
C LYS A 35 -7.63 -9.60 9.06
N PRO A 36 -8.30 -10.56 8.41
CA PRO A 36 -9.01 -11.62 9.14
C PRO A 36 -8.11 -12.49 10.00
N PHE A 37 -6.81 -12.50 9.73
CA PHE A 37 -5.85 -13.32 10.48
C PHE A 37 -5.23 -12.60 11.66
N ALA A 38 -5.58 -11.33 11.87
CA ALA A 38 -5.00 -10.53 12.95
C ALA A 38 -5.59 -10.95 14.31
N THR A 39 -4.74 -10.97 15.33
CA THR A 39 -5.16 -11.23 16.71
C THR A 39 -5.68 -9.95 17.36
N LYS A 40 -6.32 -10.10 18.51
CA LYS A 40 -6.84 -8.94 19.26
C LYS A 40 -5.73 -7.95 19.61
N ILE A 41 -4.56 -8.46 20.02
CA ILE A 41 -3.43 -7.60 20.38
C ILE A 41 -2.93 -6.83 19.16
N GLN A 42 -2.93 -7.48 18.00
CA GLN A 42 -2.50 -6.84 16.76
C GLN A 42 -3.50 -5.78 16.29
N ILE A 43 -4.79 -6.01 16.51
CA ILE A 43 -5.81 -5.05 16.14
C ILE A 43 -5.81 -3.84 17.07
N LYS A 44 -5.75 -4.09 18.37
CA LYS A 44 -5.80 -3.04 19.37
C LYS A 44 -4.82 -3.34 20.49
N PRO A 45 -3.55 -2.98 20.32
CA PRO A 45 -2.53 -3.27 21.33
C PRO A 45 -2.77 -2.46 22.61
N PRO A 46 -2.82 -3.12 23.77
CA PRO A 46 -3.13 -2.43 25.03
C PRO A 46 -2.08 -1.42 25.45
N ASN A 47 -0.82 -1.63 25.07
CA ASN A 47 0.27 -0.73 25.45
C ASN A 47 0.81 0.04 24.23
N GLY A 48 0.01 0.16 23.16
CA GLY A 48 0.40 0.86 21.97
C GLY A 48 1.15 -0.02 20.97
N ALA A 49 1.12 0.40 19.70
CA ALA A 49 1.72 -0.39 18.62
C ALA A 49 3.22 -0.54 18.78
N GLY A 50 3.89 0.48 19.33
CA GLY A 50 5.34 0.44 19.50
C GLY A 50 5.84 -0.62 20.46
N SER A 51 4.96 -1.12 21.34
CA SER A 51 5.31 -2.17 22.29
C SER A 51 5.26 -3.58 21.70
N LEU A 52 4.73 -3.73 20.48
CA LEU A 52 4.57 -5.03 19.84
C LEU A 52 5.88 -5.52 19.26
N LYS A 53 5.99 -6.85 19.14
CA LYS A 53 7.08 -7.46 18.39
C LYS A 53 6.94 -7.07 16.92
N PHE A 54 8.03 -7.17 16.18
CA PHE A 54 8.06 -6.76 14.79
C PHE A 54 6.93 -7.37 13.96
N PHE A 55 6.75 -8.69 14.03
CA PHE A 55 5.69 -9.34 13.25
C PHE A 55 4.31 -8.81 13.62
N ASP A 56 4.08 -8.61 14.92
CA ASP A 56 2.80 -8.10 15.40
C ASP A 56 2.58 -6.65 14.95
N GLN A 57 3.65 -5.85 14.89
CA GLN A 57 3.57 -4.50 14.33
C GLN A 57 3.19 -4.52 12.86
N VAL A 58 3.76 -5.44 12.09
CA VAL A 58 3.41 -5.57 10.67
C VAL A 58 1.93 -5.89 10.52
N MET A 59 1.44 -6.85 11.30
CA MET A 59 0.02 -7.21 11.25
C MET A 59 -0.87 -6.04 11.67
N HIS A 60 -0.46 -5.30 12.70
CA HIS A 60 -1.19 -4.11 13.15
C HIS A 60 -1.29 -3.08 12.03
N MET A 61 -0.20 -2.85 11.30
CA MET A 61 -0.21 -1.91 10.19
C MET A 61 -1.15 -2.34 9.07
N PHE A 62 -1.20 -3.64 8.76
CA PHE A 62 -2.14 -4.12 7.75
C PHE A 62 -3.59 -3.90 8.19
N VAL A 63 -3.89 -4.14 9.46
CA VAL A 63 -5.23 -3.86 9.99
C VAL A 63 -5.56 -2.37 9.84
N HIS A 64 -4.62 -1.51 10.18
CA HIS A 64 -4.81 -0.07 10.08
C HIS A 64 -5.08 0.36 8.63
N HIS A 65 -4.28 -0.15 7.70
CA HIS A 65 -4.45 0.18 6.29
C HIS A 65 -5.81 -0.30 5.77
N ALA A 66 -6.29 -1.45 6.25
CA ALA A 66 -7.61 -1.95 5.86
C ALA A 66 -8.74 -1.09 6.42
N GLN A 67 -8.51 -0.43 7.56
CA GLN A 67 -9.52 0.41 8.19
C GLN A 67 -9.61 1.80 7.53
N VAL A 68 -8.50 2.29 6.97
CA VAL A 68 -8.45 3.60 6.34
C VAL A 68 -7.82 3.49 4.94
N PRO A 69 -8.46 2.72 4.04
CA PRO A 69 -7.81 2.38 2.77
C PRO A 69 -7.56 3.60 1.87
N ILE A 70 -8.44 4.59 1.91
CA ILE A 70 -8.25 5.78 1.07
C ILE A 70 -7.10 6.63 1.59
N ALA A 71 -7.08 6.91 2.89
CA ALA A 71 -6.01 7.71 3.47
C ALA A 71 -4.65 7.04 3.33
N SER A 72 -4.57 5.74 3.62
CA SER A 72 -3.30 5.02 3.50
C SER A 72 -2.86 4.91 2.05
N SER A 73 -3.79 4.75 1.12
CA SER A 73 -3.46 4.70 -0.31
C SER A 73 -2.91 6.02 -0.80
N LEU A 74 -3.45 7.13 -0.31
CA LEU A 74 -2.93 8.45 -0.66
C LEU A 74 -1.47 8.60 -0.19
N ILE A 75 -1.18 8.17 1.04
CA ILE A 75 0.18 8.22 1.56
C ILE A 75 1.11 7.33 0.73
N VAL A 76 0.68 6.12 0.41
CA VAL A 76 1.47 5.20 -0.42
C VAL A 76 1.73 5.83 -1.80
N ALA A 77 0.72 6.43 -2.40
CA ALA A 77 0.87 7.07 -3.71
C ALA A 77 1.91 8.19 -3.66
N ILE A 78 1.87 9.00 -2.61
CA ILE A 78 2.84 10.09 -2.45
C ILE A 78 4.26 9.52 -2.29
N ILE A 79 4.41 8.46 -1.49
CA ILE A 79 5.71 7.84 -1.27
C ILE A 79 6.27 7.29 -2.59
N VAL A 80 5.44 6.58 -3.35
CA VAL A 80 5.89 5.99 -4.62
C VAL A 80 6.23 7.09 -5.62
N ALA A 81 5.39 8.13 -5.71
CA ALA A 81 5.65 9.24 -6.62
C ALA A 81 6.97 9.94 -6.27
N ALA A 82 7.18 10.23 -4.99
CA ALA A 82 8.41 10.84 -4.54
C ALA A 82 9.62 9.94 -4.81
N SER A 83 9.47 8.63 -4.59
CA SER A 83 10.53 7.68 -4.86
C SER A 83 10.91 7.65 -6.33
N ASN A 84 9.90 7.66 -7.22
CA ASN A 84 10.15 7.71 -8.65
C ASN A 84 10.91 8.96 -9.07
N ASP A 85 10.61 10.10 -8.45
CA ASP A 85 11.29 11.34 -8.76
C ASP A 85 12.71 11.37 -8.19
N LEU A 86 12.90 10.80 -7.01
CA LEU A 86 14.20 10.83 -6.34
C LEU A 86 15.19 9.82 -6.90
N VAL A 87 14.71 8.75 -7.53
CA VAL A 87 15.57 7.67 -7.98
C VAL A 87 16.63 8.17 -8.98
N LYS A 88 16.32 9.20 -9.72
CA LYS A 88 17.27 9.75 -10.71
C LYS A 88 18.46 10.45 -10.06
N TYR A 89 18.40 10.72 -8.75
CA TYR A 89 19.51 11.34 -8.03
C TYR A 89 20.40 10.31 -7.33
N PHE A 90 20.04 9.05 -7.42
CA PHE A 90 20.82 7.96 -6.83
C PHE A 90 21.32 7.02 -7.90
#